data_cea5625ff47cfbbeca525409581ca645
#
_entry.id   cea5625ff47cfbbeca525409581ca645
#
_cell.length_a   1.000
_cell.length_b   1.000
_cell.length_c   1.000
_cell.angle_alpha   90.00
_cell.angle_beta   90.00
_cell.angle_gamma   90.00
#
_symmetry.space_group_name_H-M   'P 1'
#
loop_
_entity.id
_entity.type
_entity.pdbx_description
1 polymer ?
#
loop_
_entity_poly.entity_id
_entity_poly.type
_entity_poly.pdbx_seq_one_letter_code
_entity_poly.pdbx_strand_id
1 'polypeptide(L)'
;MGICVYYEKINDESICIRRVYASSPIVEIPEVIDGYIVREIGNYCFSSKKVDLSKAVLSCEIPSHYHECSGSDVESVKFPRTLKKLGDYAFYNCRKLKEVFVPSSLMCIGSDVFMNCLRLNHIYYDCSIFDVTFLKQILTQITWDVEVHFLDCSIFYPEYNGGYDEVGPAHIFALNIEGEGFRMRQCFKE
;
A
#
# COMPACT_ATOMS: atom_id res chain seq x y z
N MET A 1 -0.85 18.50 -3.44
CA MET A 1 -0.17 17.92 -4.62
C MET A 1 -1.21 17.19 -5.45
N GLY A 2 -1.28 17.42 -6.76
CA GLY A 2 -2.22 16.74 -7.65
C GLY A 2 -1.59 15.50 -8.28
N ILE A 3 -2.41 14.57 -8.67
CA ILE A 3 -2.04 13.45 -9.52
C ILE A 3 -2.96 13.42 -10.74
N CYS A 4 -2.47 12.88 -11.86
CA CYS A 4 -3.28 12.47 -13.00
C CYS A 4 -3.26 10.95 -13.08
N VAL A 5 -4.38 10.35 -13.43
CA VAL A 5 -4.45 8.90 -13.49
C VAL A 5 -5.16 8.43 -14.77
N TYR A 6 -4.74 7.27 -15.26
CA TYR A 6 -5.59 6.45 -16.12
C TYR A 6 -6.39 5.50 -15.24
N TYR A 7 -7.69 5.45 -15.43
CA TYR A 7 -8.59 4.58 -14.70
C TYR A 7 -9.61 3.89 -15.60
N GLU A 8 -10.12 2.76 -15.13
CA GLU A 8 -11.27 2.06 -15.71
C GLU A 8 -12.42 2.07 -14.72
N LYS A 9 -13.65 2.22 -15.19
CA LYS A 9 -14.84 2.09 -14.36
C LYS A 9 -15.05 0.62 -14.01
N ILE A 10 -15.25 0.35 -12.71
CA ILE A 10 -15.69 -0.96 -12.21
C ILE A 10 -17.21 -1.03 -12.31
N ASN A 11 -17.87 0.07 -11.96
CA ASN A 11 -19.30 0.30 -12.03
C ASN A 11 -19.60 1.81 -12.12
N ASP A 12 -20.86 2.22 -11.97
CA ASP A 12 -21.29 3.62 -12.08
C ASP A 12 -20.77 4.52 -10.95
N GLU A 13 -20.23 3.96 -9.85
CA GLU A 13 -19.79 4.71 -8.69
C GLU A 13 -18.29 4.58 -8.41
N SER A 14 -17.61 3.60 -9.00
CA SER A 14 -16.25 3.26 -8.58
C SER A 14 -15.31 2.92 -9.73
N ILE A 15 -14.00 3.12 -9.48
CA ILE A 15 -12.93 2.97 -10.44
C ILE A 15 -11.77 2.12 -9.95
N CYS A 16 -11.07 1.55 -10.93
CA CYS A 16 -9.77 0.91 -10.81
C CYS A 16 -8.71 1.81 -11.45
N ILE A 17 -7.69 2.24 -10.69
CA ILE A 17 -6.57 3.01 -11.22
C ILE A 17 -5.63 2.07 -11.98
N ARG A 18 -5.31 2.42 -13.22
CA ARG A 18 -4.44 1.63 -14.10
C ARG A 18 -3.04 2.19 -14.20
N ARG A 19 -2.88 3.52 -14.07
CA ARG A 19 -1.58 4.21 -14.10
C ARG A 19 -1.66 5.55 -13.40
N VAL A 20 -0.58 5.98 -12.77
CA VAL A 20 -0.48 7.25 -12.01
C VAL A 20 0.62 8.12 -12.60
N TYR A 21 0.37 9.42 -12.67
CA TYR A 21 1.33 10.47 -13.02
C TYR A 21 1.35 11.53 -11.93
N ALA A 22 2.52 11.96 -11.51
CA ALA A 22 2.70 13.01 -10.50
C ALA A 22 4.04 13.75 -10.71
N SER A 23 4.20 14.88 -10.03
CA SER A 23 5.46 15.63 -9.99
C SER A 23 6.39 15.18 -8.86
N SER A 24 5.95 14.27 -8.00
CA SER A 24 6.65 13.82 -6.79
C SER A 24 6.74 12.29 -6.73
N PRO A 25 7.83 11.73 -6.22
CA PRO A 25 7.95 10.30 -5.94
C PRO A 25 7.10 9.85 -4.75
N ILE A 26 6.53 10.82 -3.99
CA ILE A 26 5.60 10.57 -2.88
C ILE A 26 4.19 10.78 -3.42
N VAL A 27 3.42 9.72 -3.49
CA VAL A 27 2.10 9.69 -4.10
C VAL A 27 1.03 9.49 -3.03
N GLU A 28 0.09 10.40 -2.95
CA GLU A 28 -1.14 10.24 -2.17
C GLU A 28 -2.32 10.11 -3.13
N ILE A 29 -3.01 8.97 -3.07
CA ILE A 29 -4.15 8.67 -3.93
C ILE A 29 -5.41 9.15 -3.22
N PRO A 30 -6.21 10.04 -3.83
CA PRO A 30 -7.44 10.54 -3.24
C PRO A 30 -8.53 9.47 -3.22
N GLU A 31 -9.52 9.65 -2.35
CA GLU A 31 -10.68 8.74 -2.24
C GLU A 31 -11.60 8.81 -3.46
N VAL A 32 -11.64 9.97 -4.13
CA VAL A 32 -12.52 10.25 -5.27
C VAL A 32 -11.74 10.91 -6.39
N ILE A 33 -11.94 10.44 -7.61
CA ILE A 33 -11.40 11.01 -8.86
C ILE A 33 -12.55 11.11 -9.86
N ASP A 34 -12.75 12.28 -10.47
CA ASP A 34 -13.82 12.58 -11.44
C ASP A 34 -15.23 12.19 -10.93
N GLY A 35 -15.47 12.28 -9.62
CA GLY A 35 -16.72 11.90 -8.99
C GLY A 35 -16.86 10.39 -8.68
N TYR A 36 -15.88 9.57 -9.04
CA TYR A 36 -15.87 8.12 -8.79
C TYR A 36 -15.01 7.77 -7.58
N ILE A 37 -15.49 6.83 -6.77
CA ILE A 37 -14.75 6.31 -5.61
C ILE A 37 -13.61 5.40 -6.08
N VAL A 38 -12.39 5.63 -5.59
CA VAL A 38 -11.25 4.76 -5.86
C VAL A 38 -11.37 3.49 -5.03
N ARG A 39 -11.61 2.36 -5.68
CA ARG A 39 -11.77 1.04 -5.04
C ARG A 39 -10.64 0.08 -5.32
N GLU A 40 -9.98 0.21 -6.47
CA GLU A 40 -8.94 -0.73 -6.88
C GLU A 40 -7.71 -0.02 -7.44
N ILE A 41 -6.55 -0.61 -7.18
CA ILE A 41 -5.31 -0.40 -7.92
C ILE A 41 -5.14 -1.60 -8.84
N GLY A 42 -5.00 -1.36 -10.12
CA GLY A 42 -4.92 -2.42 -11.13
C GLY A 42 -3.57 -3.12 -11.18
N ASN A 43 -3.53 -4.21 -11.93
CA ASN A 43 -2.32 -4.99 -12.15
C ASN A 43 -1.23 -4.12 -12.78
N TYR A 44 0.01 -4.23 -12.28
CA TYR A 44 1.19 -3.49 -12.74
C TYR A 44 1.06 -1.95 -12.68
N CYS A 45 0.12 -1.39 -11.89
CA CYS A 45 -0.19 0.04 -11.88
C CYS A 45 1.05 0.94 -11.64
N PHE A 46 1.92 0.58 -10.71
CA PHE A 46 3.17 1.29 -10.39
C PHE A 46 4.41 0.60 -10.96
N SER A 47 4.26 -0.47 -11.71
CA SER A 47 5.37 -1.16 -12.35
C SER A 47 5.82 -0.43 -13.62
N SER A 48 7.11 -0.50 -13.95
CA SER A 48 7.63 -0.05 -15.25
C SER A 48 7.15 -0.91 -16.44
N LYS A 49 6.43 -2.00 -16.18
CA LYS A 49 5.87 -2.86 -17.22
C LYS A 49 4.73 -2.12 -17.92
N LYS A 50 4.67 -2.26 -19.25
CA LYS A 50 3.59 -1.66 -20.04
C LYS A 50 2.23 -2.26 -19.61
N VAL A 51 1.24 -1.39 -19.45
CA VAL A 51 -0.15 -1.73 -19.17
C VAL A 51 -0.98 -1.35 -20.40
N ASP A 52 -1.94 -2.19 -20.75
CA ASP A 52 -2.93 -1.83 -21.76
C ASP A 52 -3.88 -0.77 -21.17
N LEU A 53 -3.88 0.41 -21.76
CA LEU A 53 -4.70 1.55 -21.38
C LEU A 53 -5.80 1.86 -22.41
N SER A 54 -6.03 0.98 -23.36
CA SER A 54 -6.98 1.19 -24.48
C SER A 54 -8.43 1.43 -24.02
N LYS A 55 -8.79 0.92 -22.84
CA LYS A 55 -10.10 1.07 -22.20
C LYS A 55 -10.11 2.10 -21.07
N ALA A 56 -8.94 2.61 -20.70
CA ALA A 56 -8.80 3.52 -19.59
C ALA A 56 -9.10 4.97 -19.99
N VAL A 57 -9.69 5.70 -19.06
CA VAL A 57 -9.95 7.14 -19.18
C VAL A 57 -8.86 7.90 -18.44
N LEU A 58 -8.38 8.98 -19.01
CA LEU A 58 -7.44 9.89 -18.37
C LEU A 58 -8.21 10.95 -17.58
N SER A 59 -7.91 11.10 -16.28
CA SER A 59 -8.62 12.02 -15.38
C SER A 59 -8.37 13.50 -15.67
N CYS A 60 -7.20 13.83 -16.22
CA CYS A 60 -6.82 15.21 -16.53
C CYS A 60 -5.71 15.24 -17.59
N GLU A 61 -5.52 16.38 -18.25
CA GLU A 61 -4.33 16.59 -19.06
C GLU A 61 -3.08 16.48 -18.20
N ILE A 62 -2.11 15.63 -18.61
CA ILE A 62 -0.89 15.40 -17.85
C ILE A 62 0.02 16.61 -18.00
N PRO A 63 0.30 17.37 -16.91
CA PRO A 63 1.21 18.50 -16.98
C PRO A 63 2.61 18.08 -17.41
N SER A 64 3.32 18.92 -18.14
CA SER A 64 4.65 18.61 -18.69
C SER A 64 5.72 18.28 -17.64
N HIS A 65 5.52 18.71 -16.39
CA HIS A 65 6.41 18.42 -15.26
C HIS A 65 6.01 17.17 -14.47
N TYR A 66 4.91 16.48 -14.87
CA TYR A 66 4.54 15.18 -14.30
C TYR A 66 5.25 14.07 -15.06
N HIS A 67 5.60 13.03 -14.34
CA HIS A 67 6.16 11.80 -14.87
C HIS A 67 5.33 10.61 -14.40
N GLU A 68 5.46 9.51 -15.10
CA GLU A 68 4.82 8.26 -14.74
C GLU A 68 5.42 7.75 -13.41
N CYS A 69 4.55 7.55 -12.41
CA CYS A 69 4.95 6.99 -11.12
C CYS A 69 5.10 5.47 -11.26
N SER A 70 6.24 5.02 -11.77
CA SER A 70 6.46 3.60 -12.02
C SER A 70 7.90 3.18 -11.74
N GLY A 71 8.10 1.93 -11.35
CA GLY A 71 9.42 1.32 -11.18
C GLY A 71 10.30 2.08 -10.17
N SER A 72 11.31 2.81 -10.69
CA SER A 72 12.26 3.56 -9.85
C SER A 72 11.82 4.98 -9.52
N ASP A 73 10.62 5.41 -9.93
CA ASP A 73 10.18 6.80 -9.77
C ASP A 73 9.17 6.98 -8.63
N VAL A 74 8.87 5.92 -7.89
CA VAL A 74 7.99 5.95 -6.71
C VAL A 74 8.76 5.55 -5.46
N GLU A 75 8.65 6.39 -4.41
CA GLU A 75 9.31 6.17 -3.11
C GLU A 75 8.32 5.91 -1.98
N SER A 76 7.14 6.50 -2.02
CA SER A 76 6.10 6.34 -1.01
C SER A 76 4.73 6.39 -1.67
N VAL A 77 3.82 5.52 -1.22
CA VAL A 77 2.42 5.53 -1.67
C VAL A 77 1.49 5.44 -0.47
N LYS A 78 0.56 6.41 -0.41
CA LYS A 78 -0.54 6.41 0.53
C LYS A 78 -1.84 6.10 -0.21
N PHE A 79 -2.46 4.99 0.15
CA PHE A 79 -3.74 4.57 -0.42
C PHE A 79 -4.92 5.24 0.29
N PRO A 80 -6.04 5.47 -0.44
CA PRO A 80 -7.25 6.03 0.15
C PRO A 80 -7.93 5.00 1.06
N ARG A 81 -8.67 5.49 2.06
CA ARG A 81 -9.47 4.64 2.96
C ARG A 81 -10.61 3.89 2.27
N THR A 82 -10.88 4.23 1.03
CA THR A 82 -11.88 3.56 0.19
C THR A 82 -11.35 2.35 -0.56
N LEU A 83 -10.02 2.14 -0.59
CA LEU A 83 -9.38 1.06 -1.36
C LEU A 83 -9.80 -0.32 -0.85
N LYS A 84 -10.19 -1.20 -1.77
CA LYS A 84 -10.60 -2.58 -1.49
C LYS A 84 -9.67 -3.63 -2.08
N LYS A 85 -8.94 -3.28 -3.16
CA LYS A 85 -8.11 -4.26 -3.86
C LYS A 85 -6.81 -3.66 -4.39
N LEU A 86 -5.72 -4.43 -4.21
CA LEU A 86 -4.46 -4.28 -4.93
C LEU A 86 -4.33 -5.39 -5.97
N GLY A 87 -4.08 -5.02 -7.21
CA GLY A 87 -3.92 -5.98 -8.32
C GLY A 87 -2.57 -6.69 -8.30
N ASP A 88 -2.46 -7.74 -9.14
CA ASP A 88 -1.24 -8.51 -9.27
C ASP A 88 -0.07 -7.64 -9.73
N TYR A 89 1.10 -7.85 -9.13
CA TYR A 89 2.33 -7.15 -9.50
C TYR A 89 2.22 -5.62 -9.47
N ALA A 90 1.30 -5.05 -8.69
CA ALA A 90 1.00 -3.62 -8.72
C ALA A 90 2.25 -2.75 -8.55
N PHE A 91 3.23 -3.18 -7.75
CA PHE A 91 4.51 -2.51 -7.50
C PHE A 91 5.72 -3.30 -8.01
N TYR A 92 5.53 -4.20 -8.96
CA TYR A 92 6.65 -5.01 -9.49
C TYR A 92 7.83 -4.14 -9.92
N ASN A 93 9.03 -4.43 -9.38
CA ASN A 93 10.27 -3.70 -9.62
C ASN A 93 10.27 -2.22 -9.16
N CYS A 94 9.44 -1.83 -8.20
CA CYS A 94 9.52 -0.50 -7.59
C CYS A 94 10.72 -0.41 -6.64
N ARG A 95 11.94 -0.32 -7.23
CA ARG A 95 13.22 -0.47 -6.51
C ARG A 95 13.52 0.67 -5.55
N LYS A 96 12.85 1.83 -5.66
CA LYS A 96 13.00 2.96 -4.73
C LYS A 96 11.87 3.06 -3.71
N LEU A 97 10.83 2.25 -3.84
CA LEU A 97 9.71 2.23 -2.89
C LEU A 97 10.25 1.88 -1.50
N LYS A 98 10.04 2.78 -0.54
CA LYS A 98 10.51 2.68 0.85
C LYS A 98 9.36 2.37 1.81
N GLU A 99 8.19 2.92 1.51
CA GLU A 99 7.05 2.84 2.42
C GLU A 99 5.72 2.80 1.68
N VAL A 100 4.74 2.14 2.30
CA VAL A 100 3.36 2.13 1.84
C VAL A 100 2.41 2.32 3.03
N PHE A 101 1.35 3.10 2.82
CA PHE A 101 0.28 3.30 3.80
C PHE A 101 -0.94 2.50 3.34
N VAL A 102 -1.22 1.42 4.05
CA VAL A 102 -2.26 0.44 3.70
C VAL A 102 -3.48 0.68 4.58
N PRO A 103 -4.67 0.95 3.99
CA PRO A 103 -5.88 1.19 4.77
C PRO A 103 -6.51 -0.12 5.27
N SER A 104 -7.21 -0.05 6.40
CA SER A 104 -8.01 -1.14 6.97
C SER A 104 -9.13 -1.62 6.05
N SER A 105 -9.52 -0.79 5.08
CA SER A 105 -10.58 -1.13 4.11
C SER A 105 -10.15 -2.16 3.06
N LEU A 106 -8.84 -2.46 2.92
CA LEU A 106 -8.33 -3.39 1.92
C LEU A 106 -8.83 -4.81 2.20
N MET A 107 -9.38 -5.49 1.20
CA MET A 107 -10.02 -6.81 1.30
C MET A 107 -9.40 -7.86 0.39
N CYS A 108 -8.63 -7.42 -0.61
CA CYS A 108 -8.03 -8.31 -1.58
C CYS A 108 -6.66 -7.80 -2.00
N ILE A 109 -5.68 -8.69 -2.00
CA ILE A 109 -4.34 -8.43 -2.53
C ILE A 109 -4.01 -9.47 -3.60
N GLY A 110 -3.51 -9.02 -4.72
CA GLY A 110 -3.06 -9.87 -5.81
C GLY A 110 -1.77 -10.61 -5.50
N SER A 111 -1.29 -11.37 -6.47
CA SER A 111 -0.03 -12.09 -6.37
C SER A 111 1.16 -11.15 -6.57
N ASP A 112 2.23 -11.38 -5.83
CA ASP A 112 3.55 -10.75 -6.01
C ASP A 112 3.51 -9.21 -6.12
N VAL A 113 2.61 -8.59 -5.34
CA VAL A 113 2.35 -7.14 -5.40
C VAL A 113 3.63 -6.33 -5.22
N PHE A 114 4.49 -6.72 -4.28
CA PHE A 114 5.74 -6.02 -3.95
C PHE A 114 7.00 -6.76 -4.46
N MET A 115 6.86 -7.63 -5.44
CA MET A 115 8.00 -8.37 -5.99
C MET A 115 9.11 -7.43 -6.45
N ASN A 116 10.35 -7.66 -5.96
CA ASN A 116 11.55 -6.84 -6.20
C ASN A 116 11.49 -5.39 -5.68
N CYS A 117 10.64 -5.09 -4.69
CA CYS A 117 10.64 -3.82 -3.98
C CYS A 117 11.67 -3.82 -2.83
N LEU A 118 12.92 -4.10 -3.12
CA LEU A 118 13.98 -4.41 -2.11
C LEU A 118 14.32 -3.27 -1.14
N ARG A 119 13.74 -2.08 -1.31
CA ARG A 119 13.89 -0.95 -0.38
C ARG A 119 12.62 -0.71 0.46
N LEU A 120 11.55 -1.47 0.22
CA LEU A 120 10.34 -1.39 1.03
C LEU A 120 10.67 -1.94 2.42
N ASN A 121 10.81 -1.04 3.38
CA ASN A 121 11.17 -1.34 4.75
C ASN A 121 10.16 -0.83 5.78
N HIS A 122 9.15 -0.06 5.35
CA HIS A 122 8.08 0.41 6.22
C HIS A 122 6.70 0.16 5.62
N ILE A 123 5.82 -0.46 6.40
CA ILE A 123 4.40 -0.62 6.10
C ILE A 123 3.61 0.06 7.20
N TYR A 124 2.90 1.13 6.86
CA TYR A 124 1.98 1.81 7.75
C TYR A 124 0.58 1.21 7.54
N TYR A 125 0.05 0.56 8.54
CA TYR A 125 -1.20 -0.17 8.47
C TYR A 125 -2.28 0.53 9.30
N ASP A 126 -3.31 1.07 8.64
CA ASP A 126 -4.43 1.78 9.26
C ASP A 126 -5.46 0.77 9.80
N CYS A 127 -5.03 -0.08 10.73
CA CYS A 127 -5.84 -1.09 11.37
C CYS A 127 -5.35 -1.37 12.78
N SER A 128 -6.24 -1.92 13.60
CA SER A 128 -5.89 -2.51 14.88
C SER A 128 -5.09 -3.80 14.68
N ILE A 129 -4.20 -4.10 15.61
CA ILE A 129 -3.41 -5.34 15.62
C ILE A 129 -4.27 -6.60 15.61
N PHE A 130 -5.56 -6.49 15.95
CA PHE A 130 -6.49 -7.62 15.99
C PHE A 130 -6.93 -8.10 14.61
N ASP A 131 -6.82 -7.26 13.57
CA ASP A 131 -7.11 -7.66 12.19
C ASP A 131 -5.83 -7.77 11.36
N VAL A 132 -4.99 -8.72 11.73
CA VAL A 132 -3.72 -8.99 11.04
C VAL A 132 -3.85 -9.97 9.88
N THR A 133 -5.03 -10.51 9.63
CA THR A 133 -5.25 -11.54 8.59
C THR A 133 -4.77 -11.04 7.24
N PHE A 134 -5.10 -9.80 6.92
CA PHE A 134 -4.74 -9.18 5.67
C PHE A 134 -3.26 -8.79 5.62
N LEU A 135 -2.74 -8.27 6.72
CA LEU A 135 -1.33 -7.97 6.87
C LEU A 135 -0.46 -9.21 6.63
N LYS A 136 -0.88 -10.38 7.13
CA LYS A 136 -0.17 -11.64 6.86
C LYS A 136 -0.07 -11.92 5.37
N GLN A 137 -1.12 -11.68 4.59
CA GLN A 137 -1.08 -11.87 3.13
C GLN A 137 -0.09 -10.93 2.44
N ILE A 138 0.04 -9.69 2.92
CA ILE A 138 1.06 -8.75 2.42
C ILE A 138 2.46 -9.28 2.74
N LEU A 139 2.69 -9.68 3.99
CA LEU A 139 4.00 -10.08 4.48
C LEU A 139 4.49 -11.40 3.89
N THR A 140 3.59 -12.34 3.54
CA THR A 140 3.98 -13.57 2.84
C THR A 140 4.60 -13.32 1.46
N GLN A 141 4.36 -12.14 0.87
CA GLN A 141 4.93 -11.76 -0.43
C GLN A 141 6.27 -11.01 -0.30
N ILE A 142 6.73 -10.74 0.93
CA ILE A 142 7.95 -10.00 1.22
C ILE A 142 8.93 -10.96 1.88
N THR A 143 10.13 -11.13 1.28
CA THR A 143 11.15 -12.08 1.74
C THR A 143 12.30 -11.42 2.49
N TRP A 144 12.17 -10.14 2.83
CA TRP A 144 13.15 -9.35 3.57
C TRP A 144 12.48 -8.66 4.78
N ASP A 145 13.30 -8.14 5.68
CA ASP A 145 12.81 -7.49 6.90
C ASP A 145 12.06 -6.20 6.60
N VAL A 146 10.86 -6.07 7.19
CA VAL A 146 10.00 -4.87 7.10
C VAL A 146 9.55 -4.48 8.49
N GLU A 147 9.52 -3.18 8.75
CA GLU A 147 8.88 -2.61 9.94
C GLU A 147 7.41 -2.34 9.65
N VAL A 148 6.52 -2.84 10.50
CA VAL A 148 5.09 -2.57 10.42
C VAL A 148 4.68 -1.59 11.51
N HIS A 149 4.08 -0.48 11.09
CA HIS A 149 3.58 0.58 11.94
C HIS A 149 2.06 0.51 11.96
N PHE A 150 1.48 0.18 13.10
CA PHE A 150 0.02 0.23 13.27
C PHE A 150 -0.39 1.66 13.57
N LEU A 151 -1.31 2.21 12.77
CA LEU A 151 -1.76 3.60 12.90
C LEU A 151 -2.95 3.75 13.88
N ASP A 152 -3.68 2.67 14.14
CA ASP A 152 -4.67 2.62 15.21
C ASP A 152 -3.99 2.37 16.55
N CYS A 153 -4.03 3.38 17.43
CA CYS A 153 -3.37 3.38 18.72
C CYS A 153 -4.14 2.66 19.82
N SER A 154 -5.31 2.12 19.54
CA SER A 154 -6.12 1.35 20.50
C SER A 154 -5.71 -0.12 20.55
N ILE A 155 -4.44 -0.42 20.81
CA ILE A 155 -3.94 -1.79 20.77
C ILE A 155 -4.02 -2.42 22.14
N PHE A 156 -4.87 -3.44 22.29
CA PHE A 156 -4.88 -4.35 23.42
C PHE A 156 -4.03 -5.59 23.12
N TYR A 157 -3.05 -5.90 23.98
CA TYR A 157 -2.32 -7.16 23.95
C TYR A 157 -2.96 -8.18 24.89
N PRO A 158 -3.67 -9.19 24.39
CA PRO A 158 -4.34 -10.17 25.26
C PRO A 158 -3.38 -11.17 25.91
N GLU A 159 -2.12 -11.26 25.50
CA GLU A 159 -1.21 -12.36 25.91
C GLU A 159 0.05 -11.93 26.66
N TYR A 160 0.23 -10.65 26.97
CA TYR A 160 1.40 -10.22 27.75
C TYR A 160 1.05 -10.11 29.23
N ASN A 161 1.42 -11.13 30.02
CA ASN A 161 1.34 -11.18 31.49
C ASN A 161 -0.04 -10.85 32.13
N GLY A 162 -1.14 -11.04 31.42
CA GLY A 162 -2.47 -10.80 31.97
C GLY A 162 -2.82 -9.34 32.24
N GLY A 163 -2.06 -8.41 31.68
CA GLY A 163 -2.31 -6.97 31.74
C GLY A 163 -2.65 -6.42 30.34
N TYR A 164 -3.44 -5.36 30.33
CA TYR A 164 -3.67 -4.55 29.13
C TYR A 164 -2.71 -3.37 29.20
N ASP A 165 -1.71 -3.33 28.32
CA ASP A 165 -0.88 -2.15 28.14
C ASP A 165 -1.45 -1.32 26.98
N GLU A 166 -1.82 -0.07 27.23
CA GLU A 166 -2.08 0.90 26.19
C GLU A 166 -0.75 1.23 25.52
N VAL A 167 -0.62 0.81 24.27
CA VAL A 167 0.57 1.09 23.50
C VAL A 167 0.30 2.33 22.67
N GLY A 168 0.97 3.43 22.98
CA GLY A 168 0.85 4.69 22.25
C GLY A 168 1.35 4.60 20.79
N PRO A 169 1.16 5.66 19.99
CA PRO A 169 1.41 5.69 18.52
C PRO A 169 2.88 5.47 18.10
N ALA A 170 3.78 5.18 19.04
CA ALA A 170 5.22 5.04 18.78
C ALA A 170 5.70 3.58 18.73
N HIS A 171 4.81 2.58 18.76
CA HIS A 171 5.24 1.20 18.75
C HIS A 171 5.45 0.69 17.33
N ILE A 172 6.67 0.29 17.06
CA ILE A 172 7.13 -0.32 15.83
C ILE A 172 7.25 -1.81 16.09
N PHE A 173 6.60 -2.61 15.23
CA PHE A 173 6.79 -4.06 15.22
C PHE A 173 7.74 -4.42 14.10
N ALA A 174 8.91 -4.96 14.42
CA ALA A 174 9.73 -5.62 13.42
C ALA A 174 9.21 -7.05 13.23
N LEU A 175 8.85 -7.40 12.02
CA LEU A 175 8.45 -8.75 11.67
C LEU A 175 9.64 -9.47 11.08
N ASN A 176 10.12 -10.51 11.78
CA ASN A 176 11.10 -11.44 11.28
C ASN A 176 10.37 -12.64 10.71
N ILE A 177 10.63 -12.97 9.44
CA ILE A 177 10.13 -14.19 8.82
C ILE A 177 11.20 -15.27 9.05
N GLU A 178 11.03 -16.07 10.08
CA GLU A 178 11.87 -17.25 10.29
C GLU A 178 11.04 -18.51 10.06
N GLY A 179 11.34 -19.27 9.00
CA GLY A 179 10.67 -20.52 8.68
C GLY A 179 9.21 -20.38 8.25
N GLU A 180 8.34 -21.32 8.64
CA GLU A 180 6.91 -21.31 8.31
C GLU A 180 6.06 -20.38 9.20
N GLY A 181 6.67 -19.55 10.05
CA GLY A 181 5.99 -18.69 11.02
C GLY A 181 6.50 -17.26 11.04
N PHE A 182 5.57 -16.33 11.29
CA PHE A 182 5.91 -14.94 11.57
C PHE A 182 6.21 -14.77 13.07
N ARG A 183 7.35 -14.16 13.38
CA ARG A 183 7.61 -13.65 14.73
C ARG A 183 7.51 -12.15 14.72
N MET A 184 6.57 -11.59 15.49
CA MET A 184 6.56 -10.18 15.82
C MET A 184 7.60 -9.93 16.92
N ARG A 185 8.58 -9.07 16.64
CA ARG A 185 9.44 -8.49 17.67
C ARG A 185 8.95 -7.08 17.96
N GLN A 186 8.63 -6.83 19.21
CA GLN A 186 8.38 -5.48 19.68
C GLN A 186 9.72 -4.74 19.79
N CYS A 187 9.93 -3.73 18.99
CA CYS A 187 11.08 -2.85 19.12
C CYS A 187 10.65 -1.60 19.89
N PHE A 188 11.17 -1.44 21.09
CA PHE A 188 11.06 -0.18 21.84
C PHE A 188 12.06 0.80 21.23
N LYS A 189 11.61 2.00 20.84
CA LYS A 189 12.54 3.11 20.69
C LYS A 189 12.87 3.63 22.08
N GLU A 190 14.16 3.54 22.48
CA GLU A 190 14.72 4.31 23.58
C GLU A 190 14.71 5.81 23.26
#